data_d263cc022e56718fd3a536f8c9f2b115
#
_entry.id   d263cc022e56718fd3a536f8c9f2b115
#
_cell.length_a   1.000
_cell.length_b   1.000
_cell.length_c   1.000
_cell.angle_alpha   90.00
_cell.angle_beta   90.00
_cell.angle_gamma   90.00
#
_symmetry.space_group_name_H-M   'P 1'
#
loop_
_entity.id
_entity.type
_entity.pdbx_description
1 polymer ?
#
loop_
_entity_poly.entity_id
_entity_poly.type
_entity_poly.pdbx_seq_one_letter_code
_entity_poly.pdbx_strand_id
1 'polypeptide(L)'
;MIIQGKDLIVTASGSVIAAAKSCSLKVQSDTLEVSNPTQGKYRTFIPERMSWSVNTNHLLLLDEQHDGHIVARSQLSQRVFPITGVSSVTAGGESISVTSRGLSLITLSATAPYAPTGVETFDTWNDSTACQSLATRLSGISSGLYALVSYDAYGMTEALRTAIGTVFSVDASHIPLTLMNINALTIIGGPAVGTGAICLNVGGRRAETQIYLNNGATLLATPLRDSVARVGQIYTLEMSLSGFPAARVTGQAICTEYSVQGAKGTLVQGGFSWQGSGPLT
;
A
#
# COMPACT_ATOMS: atom_id res chain seq x y z
N MET A 1 35.32 -5.47 -11.77
CA MET A 1 34.05 -6.04 -11.32
C MET A 1 32.95 -5.34 -12.11
N ILE A 2 32.05 -6.08 -12.75
CA ILE A 2 30.93 -5.49 -13.50
C ILE A 2 29.70 -5.55 -12.58
N ILE A 3 29.14 -4.39 -12.25
CA ILE A 3 27.89 -4.29 -11.49
C ILE A 3 26.75 -4.35 -12.49
N GLN A 4 25.79 -5.24 -12.26
CA GLN A 4 24.62 -5.38 -13.11
C GLN A 4 23.44 -4.59 -12.53
N GLY A 5 22.58 -4.05 -13.40
CA GLY A 5 21.42 -3.25 -12.96
C GLY A 5 20.43 -4.00 -12.06
N LYS A 6 20.40 -5.34 -12.14
CA LYS A 6 19.59 -6.20 -11.23
C LYS A 6 20.02 -6.14 -9.76
N ASP A 7 21.24 -5.66 -9.50
CA ASP A 7 21.81 -5.59 -8.16
C ASP A 7 21.49 -4.25 -7.47
N LEU A 8 20.84 -3.32 -8.17
CA LEU A 8 20.41 -2.04 -7.62
C LEU A 8 19.06 -2.17 -6.93
N ILE A 9 19.04 -1.85 -5.64
CA ILE A 9 17.83 -1.83 -4.80
C ILE A 9 17.50 -0.37 -4.47
N VAL A 10 16.24 0.00 -4.67
CA VAL A 10 15.72 1.32 -4.29
C VAL A 10 14.63 1.13 -3.24
N THR A 11 14.79 1.80 -2.10
CA THR A 11 13.79 1.80 -1.03
C THR A 11 13.27 3.21 -0.78
N ALA A 12 12.00 3.32 -0.39
CA ALA A 12 11.42 4.54 0.13
C ALA A 12 10.96 4.31 1.56
N SER A 13 11.53 5.05 2.50
CA SER A 13 11.28 4.91 3.94
C SER A 13 11.36 3.45 4.43
N GLY A 14 12.37 2.72 3.95
CA GLY A 14 12.66 1.34 4.32
C GLY A 14 11.88 0.26 3.55
N SER A 15 10.89 0.64 2.73
CA SER A 15 10.16 -0.30 1.88
C SER A 15 10.80 -0.37 0.49
N VAL A 16 11.07 -1.57 -0.02
CA VAL A 16 11.57 -1.77 -1.38
C VAL A 16 10.50 -1.32 -2.36
N ILE A 17 10.79 -0.29 -3.17
CA ILE A 17 9.83 0.27 -4.13
C ILE A 17 9.69 -0.66 -5.34
N ALA A 18 10.80 -1.28 -5.75
CA ALA A 18 10.82 -2.16 -6.90
C ALA A 18 12.14 -2.94 -7.00
N ALA A 19 12.10 -4.12 -7.58
CA ALA A 19 13.24 -4.68 -8.29
C ALA A 19 13.42 -3.84 -9.57
N ALA A 20 14.28 -2.85 -9.51
CA ALA A 20 14.37 -1.86 -10.58
C ALA A 20 14.92 -2.50 -11.86
N LYS A 21 14.16 -2.43 -12.95
CA LYS A 21 14.66 -2.73 -14.30
C LYS A 21 15.71 -1.70 -14.71
N SER A 22 15.49 -0.45 -14.32
CA SER A 22 16.46 0.63 -14.44
C SER A 22 16.20 1.69 -13.38
N CYS A 23 17.27 2.31 -12.89
CA CYS A 23 17.22 3.47 -12.02
C CYS A 23 18.26 4.47 -12.52
N SER A 24 17.91 5.74 -12.52
CA SER A 24 18.86 6.82 -12.80
C SER A 24 18.84 7.84 -11.67
N LEU A 25 20.03 8.11 -11.11
CA LEU A 25 20.27 9.25 -10.24
C LEU A 25 20.93 10.34 -11.07
N LYS A 26 20.34 11.53 -11.07
CA LYS A 26 20.92 12.72 -11.69
C LYS A 26 21.20 13.75 -10.61
N VAL A 27 22.45 14.19 -10.52
CA VAL A 27 22.87 15.30 -9.66
C VAL A 27 23.31 16.45 -10.53
N GLN A 28 22.84 17.64 -10.28
CA GLN A 28 23.11 18.84 -11.05
C GLN A 28 23.50 19.97 -10.09
N SER A 29 24.43 20.80 -10.56
CA SER A 29 24.77 22.07 -9.89
C SER A 29 24.43 23.22 -10.87
N ASP A 30 23.71 24.19 -10.38
CA ASP A 30 23.60 25.46 -11.07
C ASP A 30 24.96 26.17 -11.01
N THR A 31 25.25 26.94 -12.04
CA THR A 31 26.50 27.68 -12.13
C THR A 31 26.23 29.14 -12.41
N LEU A 32 26.88 30.00 -11.67
CA LEU A 32 26.88 31.44 -11.92
C LEU A 32 28.12 31.83 -12.71
N GLU A 33 27.93 32.50 -13.84
CA GLU A 33 29.04 33.07 -14.60
C GLU A 33 29.55 34.35 -13.89
N VAL A 34 30.81 34.31 -13.53
CA VAL A 34 31.54 35.44 -12.90
C VAL A 34 32.68 35.95 -13.77
N SER A 35 32.54 35.80 -15.09
CA SER A 35 33.56 36.21 -16.05
C SER A 35 33.82 37.73 -15.95
N ASN A 36 35.10 38.08 -15.94
CA ASN A 36 35.57 39.44 -15.97
C ASN A 36 36.19 39.73 -17.38
N PRO A 37 36.01 40.90 -17.99
CA PRO A 37 36.59 41.24 -19.26
C PRO A 37 38.12 41.05 -19.34
N THR A 38 38.80 41.06 -18.20
CA THR A 38 40.25 40.87 -18.09
C THR A 38 40.71 39.40 -18.18
N GLN A 39 39.79 38.43 -18.10
CA GLN A 39 40.09 36.99 -18.08
C GLN A 39 40.29 36.38 -19.48
N GLY A 40 40.30 37.18 -20.54
CA GLY A 40 40.55 36.74 -21.90
C GLY A 40 39.36 35.98 -22.52
N LYS A 41 39.64 34.90 -23.27
CA LYS A 41 38.63 34.17 -24.06
C LYS A 41 37.84 33.13 -23.24
N TYR A 42 38.17 32.89 -21.98
CA TYR A 42 37.55 31.82 -21.16
C TYR A 42 36.56 32.43 -20.17
N ARG A 43 35.45 31.74 -20.03
CA ARG A 43 34.42 32.07 -19.01
C ARG A 43 34.75 31.39 -17.69
N THR A 44 34.54 32.09 -16.61
CA THR A 44 34.65 31.56 -15.24
C THR A 44 33.30 31.36 -14.61
N PHE A 45 33.07 30.17 -14.08
CA PHE A 45 31.84 29.79 -13.41
C PHE A 45 32.11 29.40 -11.96
N ILE A 46 31.19 29.77 -11.08
CA ILE A 46 31.18 29.26 -9.70
C ILE A 46 29.93 28.38 -9.51
N PRO A 47 30.03 27.27 -8.73
CA PRO A 47 28.87 26.47 -8.43
C PRO A 47 27.93 27.22 -7.48
N GLU A 48 26.63 27.09 -7.72
CA GLU A 48 25.59 27.64 -6.86
C GLU A 48 24.85 26.52 -6.12
N ARG A 49 23.58 26.30 -6.48
CA ARG A 49 22.73 25.32 -5.83
C ARG A 49 22.88 23.94 -6.47
N MET A 50 22.89 22.94 -5.65
CA MET A 50 22.83 21.56 -6.10
C MET A 50 21.39 21.05 -6.03
N SER A 51 21.00 20.30 -7.05
CA SER A 51 19.73 19.57 -7.11
C SER A 51 19.98 18.15 -7.55
N TRP A 52 19.07 17.26 -7.17
CA TRP A 52 19.15 15.89 -7.60
C TRP A 52 17.76 15.30 -7.85
N SER A 53 17.69 14.32 -8.73
CA SER A 53 16.45 13.59 -9.05
C SER A 53 16.75 12.11 -9.27
N VAL A 54 15.73 11.30 -9.00
CA VAL A 54 15.78 9.86 -9.23
C VAL A 54 14.59 9.47 -10.11
N ASN A 55 14.86 8.66 -11.14
CA ASN A 55 13.81 8.03 -11.93
C ASN A 55 14.01 6.52 -11.87
N THR A 56 12.93 5.80 -11.58
CA THR A 56 12.93 4.34 -11.53
C THR A 56 11.95 3.80 -12.57
N ASN A 57 12.38 2.81 -13.34
CA ASN A 57 11.50 1.96 -14.13
C ASN A 57 11.58 0.55 -13.55
N HIS A 58 10.44 -0.04 -13.28
CA HIS A 58 10.33 -1.38 -12.73
C HIS A 58 9.29 -2.18 -13.49
N LEU A 59 9.47 -3.48 -13.51
CA LEU A 59 8.41 -4.39 -13.87
C LEU A 59 7.48 -4.45 -12.64
N LEU A 60 6.19 -4.26 -12.85
CA LEU A 60 5.21 -4.74 -11.89
C LEU A 60 5.28 -6.27 -11.97
N LEU A 61 6.17 -6.84 -11.19
CA LEU A 61 6.18 -8.27 -10.95
C LEU A 61 5.00 -8.52 -10.00
N LEU A 62 3.86 -8.86 -10.57
CA LEU A 62 2.99 -9.80 -9.90
C LEU A 62 3.79 -11.10 -9.91
N ASP A 63 4.37 -11.44 -8.78
CA ASP A 63 5.16 -12.66 -8.68
C ASP A 63 4.25 -13.82 -9.07
N GLU A 64 4.60 -14.54 -10.13
CA GLU A 64 3.85 -15.74 -10.57
C GLU A 64 3.93 -16.87 -9.53
N GLN A 65 4.65 -16.65 -8.44
CA GLN A 65 4.80 -17.61 -7.33
C GLN A 65 3.85 -17.36 -6.16
N HIS A 66 2.80 -16.53 -6.32
CA HIS A 66 1.79 -16.48 -5.28
C HIS A 66 0.96 -17.78 -5.27
N ASP A 67 0.84 -18.38 -4.11
CA ASP A 67 0.01 -19.56 -3.87
C ASP A 67 -1.43 -19.20 -3.47
N GLY A 68 -1.72 -17.91 -3.31
CA GLY A 68 -3.03 -17.38 -3.03
C GLY A 68 -3.24 -15.91 -3.36
N HIS A 69 -4.44 -15.60 -3.82
CA HIS A 69 -4.92 -14.24 -4.08
C HIS A 69 -6.26 -14.07 -3.37
N ILE A 70 -6.35 -13.07 -2.50
CA ILE A 70 -7.54 -12.76 -1.72
C ILE A 70 -8.01 -11.36 -2.09
N VAL A 71 -9.30 -11.25 -2.39
CA VAL A 71 -9.95 -9.98 -2.73
C VAL A 71 -11.11 -9.76 -1.77
N ALA A 72 -11.08 -8.67 -1.02
CA ALA A 72 -12.19 -8.21 -0.20
C ALA A 72 -12.84 -6.98 -0.83
N ARG A 73 -14.17 -7.02 -0.98
CA ARG A 73 -14.97 -5.93 -1.51
C ARG A 73 -16.04 -5.53 -0.52
N SER A 74 -16.13 -4.24 -0.26
CA SER A 74 -17.18 -3.64 0.56
C SER A 74 -18.06 -2.76 -0.30
N GLN A 75 -19.35 -2.80 -0.01
CA GLN A 75 -20.33 -1.98 -0.68
C GLN A 75 -21.29 -1.34 0.33
N LEU A 76 -21.50 -0.02 0.16
CA LEU A 76 -22.55 0.69 0.89
C LEU A 76 -23.87 0.55 0.14
N SER A 77 -24.93 0.17 0.85
CA SER A 77 -26.30 0.27 0.37
C SER A 77 -26.80 1.70 0.59
N GLN A 78 -27.26 2.37 -0.45
CA GLN A 78 -27.97 3.63 -0.27
C GLN A 78 -29.48 3.38 -0.36
N ARG A 79 -30.21 3.79 0.68
CA ARG A 79 -31.68 3.72 0.74
C ARG A 79 -32.39 4.46 -0.41
N VAL A 80 -31.72 5.35 -1.11
CA VAL A 80 -32.31 6.23 -2.15
C VAL A 80 -32.19 5.67 -3.56
N PHE A 81 -31.25 4.74 -3.80
CA PHE A 81 -31.13 4.07 -5.10
C PHE A 81 -30.91 2.57 -4.88
N PRO A 82 -31.65 1.70 -5.58
CA PRO A 82 -31.42 0.27 -5.50
C PRO A 82 -30.02 -0.05 -6.02
N ILE A 83 -29.06 -0.24 -5.09
CA ILE A 83 -27.72 -0.71 -5.43
C ILE A 83 -27.79 -2.23 -5.40
N THR A 84 -27.69 -2.82 -6.56
CA THR A 84 -27.51 -4.27 -6.74
C THR A 84 -26.03 -4.59 -6.51
N GLY A 85 -25.64 -4.83 -5.29
CA GLY A 85 -24.28 -5.24 -4.99
C GLY A 85 -24.19 -5.76 -3.56
N VAL A 86 -23.25 -6.65 -3.36
CA VAL A 86 -22.95 -7.29 -2.09
C VAL A 86 -21.50 -7.02 -1.71
N SER A 87 -21.22 -6.94 -0.42
CA SER A 87 -19.84 -7.06 0.04
C SER A 87 -19.43 -8.52 -0.08
N SER A 88 -18.17 -8.78 -0.42
CA SER A 88 -17.71 -10.14 -0.65
C SER A 88 -16.24 -10.32 -0.33
N VAL A 89 -15.86 -11.54 -0.01
CA VAL A 89 -14.46 -11.97 0.06
C VAL A 89 -14.30 -13.19 -0.84
N THR A 90 -13.35 -13.10 -1.74
CA THR A 90 -13.04 -14.14 -2.74
C THR A 90 -11.60 -14.59 -2.57
N ALA A 91 -11.38 -15.89 -2.46
CA ALA A 91 -10.05 -16.50 -2.44
C ALA A 91 -10.16 -17.96 -2.90
N GLY A 92 -9.15 -18.49 -3.57
CA GLY A 92 -9.09 -19.88 -4.01
C GLY A 92 -10.24 -20.34 -4.92
N GLY A 93 -10.84 -19.40 -5.67
CA GLY A 93 -12.02 -19.69 -6.50
C GLY A 93 -13.35 -19.67 -5.75
N GLU A 94 -13.33 -19.61 -4.42
CA GLU A 94 -14.51 -19.54 -3.57
C GLU A 94 -14.84 -18.09 -3.18
N SER A 95 -16.13 -17.81 -2.94
CA SER A 95 -16.57 -16.46 -2.56
C SER A 95 -17.66 -16.53 -1.49
N ILE A 96 -17.49 -15.74 -0.43
CA ILE A 96 -18.57 -15.48 0.55
C ILE A 96 -19.11 -14.08 0.30
N SER A 97 -20.43 -13.97 0.19
CA SER A 97 -21.14 -12.71 0.05
C SER A 97 -21.74 -12.28 1.40
N VAL A 98 -21.69 -10.98 1.67
CA VAL A 98 -22.22 -10.35 2.88
C VAL A 98 -23.28 -9.33 2.48
N THR A 99 -24.47 -9.48 3.05
CA THR A 99 -25.64 -8.61 2.80
C THR A 99 -26.25 -8.04 4.09
N SER A 100 -25.67 -8.38 5.24
CA SER A 100 -26.11 -7.88 6.54
C SER A 100 -25.38 -6.60 6.91
N ARG A 101 -26.11 -5.60 7.39
CA ARG A 101 -25.55 -4.32 7.84
C ARG A 101 -24.51 -4.51 8.94
N GLY A 102 -23.49 -3.65 8.93
CA GLY A 102 -22.44 -3.61 9.93
C GLY A 102 -21.09 -4.11 9.40
N LEU A 103 -20.35 -4.76 10.26
CA LEU A 103 -19.04 -5.36 9.95
C LEU A 103 -19.13 -6.88 10.00
N SER A 104 -18.58 -7.52 8.98
CA SER A 104 -18.51 -8.98 8.92
C SER A 104 -17.07 -9.45 8.91
N LEU A 105 -16.76 -10.35 9.85
CA LEU A 105 -15.48 -11.02 9.98
C LEU A 105 -15.56 -12.35 9.23
N ILE A 106 -14.76 -12.49 8.18
CA ILE A 106 -14.66 -13.71 7.37
C ILE A 106 -13.38 -14.44 7.76
N THR A 107 -13.53 -15.70 8.15
CA THR A 107 -12.40 -16.59 8.41
C THR A 107 -11.93 -17.20 7.09
N LEU A 108 -10.63 -17.18 6.84
CA LEU A 108 -10.00 -17.78 5.68
C LEU A 108 -9.17 -18.99 6.09
N SER A 109 -8.99 -19.95 5.19
CA SER A 109 -8.03 -21.04 5.39
C SER A 109 -6.63 -20.48 5.62
N ALA A 110 -5.88 -21.07 6.54
CA ALA A 110 -4.48 -20.68 6.80
C ALA A 110 -3.49 -21.23 5.75
N THR A 111 -3.97 -22.10 4.86
CA THR A 111 -3.18 -22.71 3.79
C THR A 111 -3.80 -22.47 2.43
N ALA A 112 -2.96 -22.44 1.41
CA ALA A 112 -3.42 -22.29 0.03
C ALA A 112 -4.54 -23.30 -0.30
N PRO A 113 -5.55 -22.90 -1.04
CA PRO A 113 -5.74 -21.62 -1.74
C PRO A 113 -6.39 -20.50 -0.90
N TYR A 114 -6.34 -20.59 0.44
CA TYR A 114 -6.86 -19.60 1.40
C TYR A 114 -8.37 -19.33 1.31
N ALA A 115 -9.12 -20.32 0.90
CA ALA A 115 -10.56 -20.23 0.69
C ALA A 115 -11.29 -19.71 1.93
N PRO A 116 -12.38 -18.90 1.76
CA PRO A 116 -13.20 -18.50 2.89
C PRO A 116 -13.92 -19.70 3.51
N THR A 117 -13.87 -19.81 4.84
CA THR A 117 -14.40 -20.97 5.60
C THR A 117 -15.55 -20.62 6.53
N GLY A 118 -15.76 -19.33 6.84
CA GLY A 118 -16.83 -18.90 7.73
C GLY A 118 -17.06 -17.40 7.71
N VAL A 119 -18.23 -16.98 8.18
CA VAL A 119 -18.60 -15.57 8.33
C VAL A 119 -19.31 -15.34 9.66
N GLU A 120 -18.87 -14.31 10.38
CA GLU A 120 -19.51 -13.79 11.58
C GLU A 120 -19.91 -12.33 11.31
N THR A 121 -21.17 -11.99 11.48
CA THR A 121 -21.67 -10.63 11.21
C THR A 121 -22.05 -9.92 12.49
N PHE A 122 -21.67 -8.65 12.60
CA PHE A 122 -21.94 -7.77 13.74
C PHE A 122 -22.64 -6.51 13.21
N ASP A 123 -23.90 -6.30 13.59
CA ASP A 123 -24.62 -5.06 13.26
C ASP A 123 -24.14 -3.93 14.20
N THR A 124 -22.97 -3.39 13.88
CA THR A 124 -22.31 -2.35 14.66
C THR A 124 -22.92 -0.95 14.45
N TRP A 125 -23.86 -0.80 13.52
CA TRP A 125 -24.50 0.49 13.23
C TRP A 125 -25.28 1.03 14.43
N ASN A 126 -24.85 2.18 14.95
CA ASN A 126 -25.40 2.83 16.12
C ASN A 126 -25.48 1.92 17.37
N ASP A 127 -24.61 0.91 17.45
CA ASP A 127 -24.58 -0.06 18.55
C ASP A 127 -23.14 -0.24 19.09
N SER A 128 -22.88 0.38 20.23
CA SER A 128 -21.60 0.26 20.92
C SER A 128 -21.37 -1.14 21.51
N THR A 129 -22.44 -1.87 21.84
CA THR A 129 -22.36 -3.22 22.41
C THR A 129 -21.91 -4.21 21.33
N ALA A 130 -22.46 -4.10 20.11
CA ALA A 130 -22.01 -4.88 18.98
C ALA A 130 -20.56 -4.55 18.59
N CYS A 131 -20.16 -3.27 18.66
CA CYS A 131 -18.75 -2.87 18.50
C CYS A 131 -17.84 -3.53 19.55
N GLN A 132 -18.27 -3.55 20.82
CA GLN A 132 -17.51 -4.18 21.90
C GLN A 132 -17.43 -5.71 21.73
N SER A 133 -18.51 -6.34 21.26
CA SER A 133 -18.55 -7.78 20.98
C SER A 133 -17.55 -8.15 19.88
N LEU A 134 -17.52 -7.39 18.79
CA LEU A 134 -16.52 -7.58 17.73
C LEU A 134 -15.09 -7.31 18.23
N ALA A 135 -14.87 -6.26 19.02
CA ALA A 135 -13.56 -5.95 19.60
C ALA A 135 -13.06 -7.12 20.49
N THR A 136 -13.94 -7.67 21.32
CA THR A 136 -13.63 -8.84 22.16
C THR A 136 -13.34 -10.07 21.32
N ARG A 137 -14.13 -10.31 20.27
CA ARG A 137 -13.91 -11.42 19.33
C ARG A 137 -12.54 -11.30 18.64
N LEU A 138 -12.19 -10.10 18.17
CA LEU A 138 -10.89 -9.83 17.55
C LEU A 138 -9.74 -10.03 18.55
N SER A 139 -9.85 -9.48 19.75
CA SER A 139 -8.82 -9.61 20.80
C SER A 139 -8.53 -11.06 21.20
N GLY A 140 -9.48 -11.97 20.99
CA GLY A 140 -9.30 -13.41 21.20
C GLY A 140 -8.60 -14.15 20.06
N ILE A 141 -8.29 -13.46 18.95
CA ILE A 141 -7.60 -14.06 17.78
C ILE A 141 -6.10 -14.08 18.04
N SER A 142 -5.51 -15.28 18.11
CA SER A 142 -4.07 -15.48 18.25
C SER A 142 -3.41 -16.12 17.03
N SER A 143 -4.19 -16.60 16.07
CA SER A 143 -3.72 -17.27 14.84
C SER A 143 -4.76 -17.14 13.73
N GLY A 144 -4.37 -17.47 12.51
CA GLY A 144 -5.27 -17.51 11.35
C GLY A 144 -5.20 -16.28 10.46
N LEU A 145 -5.98 -16.37 9.39
CA LEU A 145 -6.12 -15.35 8.34
C LEU A 145 -7.60 -14.94 8.26
N TYR A 146 -7.83 -13.65 8.16
CA TYR A 146 -9.17 -13.09 8.21
C TYR A 146 -9.33 -11.96 7.20
N ALA A 147 -10.59 -11.72 6.82
CA ALA A 147 -10.99 -10.48 6.18
C ALA A 147 -12.11 -9.81 6.97
N LEU A 148 -12.10 -8.50 7.04
CA LEU A 148 -13.16 -7.69 7.62
C LEU A 148 -13.74 -6.80 6.53
N VAL A 149 -15.04 -6.89 6.31
CA VAL A 149 -15.74 -6.08 5.31
C VAL A 149 -16.94 -5.38 5.92
N SER A 150 -17.18 -4.13 5.53
CA SER A 150 -18.40 -3.42 5.86
C SER A 150 -19.47 -3.66 4.80
N TYR A 151 -20.72 -3.64 5.20
CA TYR A 151 -21.88 -3.57 4.33
C TYR A 151 -22.90 -2.56 4.86
N ASP A 152 -23.45 -1.74 3.98
CA ASP A 152 -24.39 -0.64 4.26
C ASP A 152 -23.75 0.44 5.15
N ALA A 153 -23.77 0.28 6.46
CA ALA A 153 -23.22 1.22 7.41
C ALA A 153 -22.74 0.48 8.66
N TYR A 154 -21.78 1.06 9.39
CA TYR A 154 -21.20 0.44 10.57
C TYR A 154 -20.85 1.48 11.64
N GLY A 155 -20.70 1.03 12.88
CA GLY A 155 -20.15 1.79 13.97
C GLY A 155 -18.69 1.46 14.23
N MET A 156 -17.94 2.43 14.76
CA MET A 156 -16.56 2.27 15.17
C MET A 156 -16.32 2.94 16.52
N THR A 157 -15.84 2.15 17.47
CA THR A 157 -15.37 2.64 18.79
C THR A 157 -13.85 2.56 18.85
N GLU A 158 -13.24 3.26 19.82
CA GLU A 158 -11.78 3.22 20.03
C GLU A 158 -11.30 1.79 20.30
N ALA A 159 -12.01 1.04 21.15
CA ALA A 159 -11.67 -0.35 21.48
C ALA A 159 -11.68 -1.24 20.23
N LEU A 160 -12.68 -1.09 19.36
CA LEU A 160 -12.78 -1.84 18.10
C LEU A 160 -11.68 -1.44 17.14
N ARG A 161 -11.40 -0.15 16.97
CA ARG A 161 -10.32 0.36 16.10
C ARG A 161 -8.95 -0.16 16.53
N THR A 162 -8.67 -0.16 17.85
CA THR A 162 -7.44 -0.69 18.40
C THR A 162 -7.31 -2.20 18.16
N ALA A 163 -8.39 -2.97 18.39
CA ALA A 163 -8.40 -4.40 18.12
C ALA A 163 -8.14 -4.72 16.64
N ILE A 164 -8.74 -3.96 15.74
CA ILE A 164 -8.49 -4.06 14.28
C ILE A 164 -7.01 -3.83 13.98
N GLY A 165 -6.44 -2.72 14.43
CA GLY A 165 -5.02 -2.40 14.18
C GLY A 165 -4.09 -3.50 14.66
N THR A 166 -4.35 -4.06 15.84
CA THR A 166 -3.54 -5.12 16.45
C THR A 166 -3.65 -6.44 15.69
N VAL A 167 -4.86 -6.92 15.44
CA VAL A 167 -5.09 -8.26 14.86
C VAL A 167 -4.69 -8.32 13.39
N PHE A 168 -5.02 -7.28 12.64
CA PHE A 168 -4.72 -7.24 11.21
C PHE A 168 -3.34 -6.63 10.89
N SER A 169 -2.63 -6.12 11.90
CA SER A 169 -1.33 -5.42 11.71
C SER A 169 -1.42 -4.31 10.66
N VAL A 170 -2.45 -3.45 10.79
CA VAL A 170 -2.73 -2.33 9.87
C VAL A 170 -2.80 -1.01 10.65
N ASP A 171 -2.53 0.09 9.96
CA ASP A 171 -2.83 1.42 10.53
C ASP A 171 -4.33 1.72 10.41
N ALA A 172 -5.05 1.51 11.50
CA ALA A 172 -6.48 1.78 11.62
C ALA A 172 -6.79 3.21 12.07
N SER A 173 -5.80 4.08 12.28
CA SER A 173 -5.98 5.44 12.82
C SER A 173 -6.89 6.32 11.97
N HIS A 174 -6.93 6.06 10.66
CA HIS A 174 -7.76 6.79 9.71
C HIS A 174 -9.24 6.40 9.72
N ILE A 175 -9.64 5.33 10.39
CA ILE A 175 -11.05 4.94 10.51
C ILE A 175 -11.75 5.91 11.47
N PRO A 176 -12.78 6.66 11.02
CA PRO A 176 -13.46 7.61 11.88
C PRO A 176 -14.15 6.95 13.08
N LEU A 177 -13.96 7.53 14.25
CA LEU A 177 -14.62 7.10 15.49
C LEU A 177 -16.05 7.65 15.57
N THR A 178 -16.98 6.92 15.02
CA THR A 178 -18.40 7.23 15.06
C THR A 178 -19.22 5.95 15.00
N LEU A 179 -20.36 5.94 15.68
CA LEU A 179 -21.32 4.83 15.58
C LEU A 179 -22.15 4.87 14.29
N MET A 180 -22.04 5.95 13.53
CA MET A 180 -22.78 6.18 12.28
C MET A 180 -21.84 6.39 11.09
N ASN A 181 -21.00 5.40 10.81
CA ASN A 181 -20.03 5.46 9.73
C ASN A 181 -20.65 4.94 8.42
N ILE A 182 -20.59 5.77 7.39
CA ILE A 182 -21.10 5.47 6.04
C ILE A 182 -19.98 5.32 5.00
N ASN A 183 -18.75 5.04 5.44
CA ASN A 183 -17.62 4.80 4.56
C ASN A 183 -17.50 3.30 4.25
N ALA A 184 -17.07 2.98 3.03
CA ALA A 184 -16.78 1.59 2.70
C ALA A 184 -15.42 1.18 3.30
N LEU A 185 -15.36 0.03 3.97
CA LEU A 185 -14.16 -0.49 4.65
C LEU A 185 -13.92 -1.95 4.27
N THR A 186 -12.70 -2.25 3.87
CA THR A 186 -12.19 -3.62 3.70
C THR A 186 -10.82 -3.77 4.34
N ILE A 187 -10.59 -4.89 5.01
CA ILE A 187 -9.31 -5.23 5.63
C ILE A 187 -9.04 -6.71 5.37
N ILE A 188 -7.83 -7.08 5.05
CA ILE A 188 -7.38 -8.48 4.98
C ILE A 188 -6.10 -8.58 5.78
N GLY A 189 -5.97 -9.60 6.61
CA GLY A 189 -4.79 -9.82 7.44
C GLY A 189 -5.06 -10.82 8.55
N GLY A 190 -4.19 -10.81 9.53
CA GLY A 190 -4.28 -11.68 10.70
C GLY A 190 -2.93 -12.18 11.16
N PRO A 191 -2.85 -12.84 12.33
CA PRO A 191 -1.56 -13.27 12.89
C PRO A 191 -0.77 -14.24 12.00
N ALA A 192 -1.43 -14.94 11.07
CA ALA A 192 -0.77 -15.86 10.16
C ALA A 192 0.07 -15.18 9.07
N VAL A 193 -0.17 -13.92 8.76
CA VAL A 193 0.46 -13.24 7.61
C VAL A 193 1.35 -12.04 8.01
N GLY A 194 1.36 -11.66 9.27
CA GLY A 194 2.19 -10.58 9.80
C GLY A 194 1.72 -9.17 9.45
N THR A 195 1.66 -8.81 8.18
CA THR A 195 1.22 -7.47 7.73
C THR A 195 -0.06 -7.60 6.92
N GLY A 196 -1.09 -6.89 7.34
CA GLY A 196 -2.36 -6.83 6.63
C GLY A 196 -2.46 -5.65 5.67
N ALA A 197 -3.56 -5.61 4.94
CA ALA A 197 -3.92 -4.52 4.05
C ALA A 197 -5.30 -3.97 4.39
N ILE A 198 -5.44 -2.65 4.30
CA ILE A 198 -6.68 -1.92 4.60
C ILE A 198 -7.02 -0.96 3.46
N CYS A 199 -8.30 -0.88 3.12
CA CYS A 199 -8.84 0.16 2.25
C CYS A 199 -10.07 0.79 2.92
N LEU A 200 -9.98 2.09 3.16
CA LEU A 200 -11.10 2.92 3.62
C LEU A 200 -11.42 3.93 2.51
N ASN A 201 -12.63 3.89 2.00
CA ASN A 201 -13.10 4.86 1.01
C ASN A 201 -14.06 5.86 1.67
N VAL A 202 -13.50 6.99 2.10
CA VAL A 202 -14.26 8.05 2.76
C VAL A 202 -15.15 8.77 1.75
N GLY A 203 -16.46 8.76 2.02
CA GLY A 203 -17.46 9.32 1.12
C GLY A 203 -17.71 8.49 -0.15
N GLY A 204 -17.02 7.36 -0.30
CA GLY A 204 -17.16 6.43 -1.43
C GLY A 204 -18.03 5.23 -1.08
N ARG A 205 -18.69 4.71 -2.10
CA ARG A 205 -19.65 3.61 -1.96
C ARG A 205 -19.01 2.23 -1.98
N ARG A 206 -17.75 2.12 -2.39
CA ARG A 206 -17.02 0.86 -2.56
C ARG A 206 -15.61 1.00 -2.03
N ALA A 207 -15.15 -0.03 -1.36
CA ALA A 207 -13.74 -0.24 -1.05
C ALA A 207 -13.33 -1.63 -1.56
N GLU A 208 -12.12 -1.77 -1.99
CA GLU A 208 -11.54 -3.03 -2.40
C GLU A 208 -10.12 -3.14 -1.86
N THR A 209 -9.82 -4.27 -1.25
CA THR A 209 -8.49 -4.64 -0.79
C THR A 209 -8.11 -5.97 -1.42
N GLN A 210 -6.90 -6.06 -1.89
CA GLN A 210 -6.34 -7.30 -2.43
C GLN A 210 -5.01 -7.61 -1.75
N ILE A 211 -4.77 -8.88 -1.45
CA ILE A 211 -3.45 -9.35 -1.04
C ILE A 211 -3.08 -10.60 -1.83
N TYR A 212 -1.79 -10.74 -2.08
CA TYR A 212 -1.21 -11.95 -2.61
C TYR A 212 -0.40 -12.62 -1.50
N LEU A 213 -0.47 -13.92 -1.40
CA LEU A 213 0.25 -14.70 -0.41
C LEU A 213 1.21 -15.65 -1.11
N ASN A 214 2.35 -15.86 -0.49
CA ASN A 214 3.30 -16.90 -0.85
C ASN A 214 3.75 -17.58 0.44
N ASN A 215 3.41 -18.85 0.61
CA ASN A 215 3.72 -19.64 1.80
C ASN A 215 3.26 -18.99 3.12
N GLY A 216 2.09 -18.35 3.10
CA GLY A 216 1.54 -17.60 4.25
C GLY A 216 2.17 -16.23 4.50
N ALA A 217 3.18 -15.81 3.77
CA ALA A 217 3.71 -14.47 3.83
C ALA A 217 2.96 -13.54 2.87
N THR A 218 2.59 -12.36 3.34
CA THR A 218 1.94 -11.35 2.49
C THR A 218 2.96 -10.78 1.50
N LEU A 219 2.70 -11.01 0.22
CA LEU A 219 3.30 -10.23 -0.84
C LEU A 219 2.40 -9.01 -1.01
N LEU A 220 2.88 -7.84 -0.62
CA LEU A 220 2.09 -6.61 -0.62
C LEU A 220 1.54 -6.32 -2.01
N ALA A 221 0.26 -6.59 -2.22
CA ALA A 221 -0.52 -5.94 -3.24
C ALA A 221 -1.34 -4.83 -2.59
N THR A 222 -0.70 -3.72 -2.34
CA THR A 222 -1.44 -2.49 -2.11
C THR A 222 -2.15 -2.10 -3.40
N PRO A 223 -3.38 -1.51 -3.32
CA PRO A 223 -3.99 -0.92 -4.51
C PRO A 223 -2.96 -0.06 -5.23
N LEU A 224 -2.82 -0.17 -6.53
CA LEU A 224 -1.89 0.60 -7.37
C LEU A 224 -1.86 2.10 -7.04
N ARG A 225 -2.94 2.61 -6.46
CA ARG A 225 -3.10 4.01 -6.07
C ARG A 225 -2.37 4.41 -4.78
N ASP A 226 -2.15 3.48 -3.84
CA ASP A 226 -1.59 3.76 -2.52
C ASP A 226 -0.31 2.97 -2.23
N SER A 227 0.18 2.24 -3.23
CA SER A 227 1.38 1.43 -3.09
C SER A 227 2.62 2.31 -3.02
N VAL A 228 3.31 2.22 -1.92
CA VAL A 228 4.71 2.60 -1.68
C VAL A 228 5.00 4.09 -1.66
N ALA A 229 4.46 4.92 -2.56
CA ALA A 229 4.74 6.35 -2.58
C ALA A 229 3.56 7.16 -3.12
N ARG A 230 3.11 8.13 -2.34
CA ARG A 230 2.10 9.11 -2.77
C ARG A 230 2.78 10.30 -3.43
N VAL A 231 2.29 10.69 -4.59
CA VAL A 231 2.75 11.91 -5.26
C VAL A 231 2.53 13.11 -4.35
N GLY A 232 3.57 13.94 -4.21
CA GLY A 232 3.57 15.13 -3.36
C GLY A 232 4.06 14.91 -1.92
N GLN A 233 4.34 13.67 -1.49
CA GLN A 233 4.89 13.39 -0.16
C GLN A 233 6.41 13.21 -0.19
N ILE A 234 7.04 13.50 0.96
CA ILE A 234 8.49 13.36 1.17
C ILE A 234 8.78 11.98 1.75
N TYR A 235 9.78 11.34 1.16
CA TYR A 235 10.28 10.03 1.57
C TYR A 235 11.79 10.06 1.75
N THR A 236 12.32 9.21 2.62
CA THR A 236 13.75 8.91 2.63
C THR A 236 14.01 7.86 1.57
N LEU A 237 14.66 8.27 0.48
CA LEU A 237 15.12 7.34 -0.55
C LEU A 237 16.49 6.79 -0.16
N GLU A 238 16.65 5.50 -0.32
CA GLU A 238 17.96 4.84 -0.26
C GLU A 238 18.14 4.02 -1.55
N MET A 239 19.28 4.23 -2.18
CA MET A 239 19.75 3.43 -3.30
C MET A 239 20.97 2.66 -2.83
N SER A 240 20.91 1.34 -2.91
CA SER A 240 21.97 0.46 -2.46
C SER A 240 22.24 -0.63 -3.50
N LEU A 241 23.45 -1.17 -3.47
CA LEU A 241 23.84 -2.31 -4.30
C LEU A 241 23.76 -3.60 -3.48
N SER A 242 23.00 -4.58 -3.97
CA SER A 242 22.94 -5.91 -3.39
C SER A 242 24.35 -6.52 -3.27
N GLY A 243 24.69 -7.00 -2.07
CA GLY A 243 26.05 -7.51 -1.78
C GLY A 243 27.12 -6.46 -1.49
N PHE A 244 26.80 -5.16 -1.56
CA PHE A 244 27.71 -4.07 -1.24
C PHE A 244 27.05 -3.03 -0.32
N PRO A 245 26.83 -3.34 0.96
CA PRO A 245 26.08 -2.46 1.87
C PRO A 245 26.77 -1.10 2.10
N ALA A 246 28.06 -0.98 1.84
CA ALA A 246 28.79 0.30 1.90
C ALA A 246 28.54 1.19 0.66
N ALA A 247 28.04 0.64 -0.44
CA ALA A 247 27.72 1.39 -1.67
C ALA A 247 26.25 1.79 -1.63
N ARG A 248 25.91 2.78 -0.81
CA ARG A 248 24.56 3.33 -0.70
C ARG A 248 24.57 4.85 -0.81
N VAL A 249 23.49 5.39 -1.31
CA VAL A 249 23.22 6.83 -1.34
C VAL A 249 21.84 7.05 -0.74
N THR A 250 21.74 7.97 0.20
CA THR A 250 20.50 8.26 0.92
C THR A 250 20.16 9.74 0.82
N GLY A 251 18.89 10.07 0.69
CA GLY A 251 18.43 11.46 0.67
C GLY A 251 16.92 11.59 0.84
N GLN A 252 16.47 12.78 1.21
CA GLN A 252 15.04 13.11 1.25
C GLN A 252 14.57 13.48 -0.16
N ALA A 253 13.45 12.93 -0.62
CA ALA A 253 12.88 13.25 -1.93
C ALA A 253 11.36 13.30 -1.90
N ILE A 254 10.81 14.15 -2.75
CA ILE A 254 9.38 14.24 -3.01
C ILE A 254 9.07 13.35 -4.20
N CYS A 255 8.07 12.47 -4.08
CA CYS A 255 7.52 11.74 -5.20
C CYS A 255 6.77 12.73 -6.09
N THR A 256 7.27 12.97 -7.31
CA THR A 256 6.66 13.94 -8.23
C THR A 256 5.74 13.29 -9.26
N GLU A 257 5.97 12.01 -9.56
CA GLU A 257 5.19 11.29 -10.56
C GLU A 257 5.20 9.79 -10.24
N TYR A 258 4.08 9.16 -10.54
CA TYR A 258 3.95 7.71 -10.62
C TYR A 258 3.26 7.35 -11.94
N SER A 259 3.86 6.48 -12.71
CA SER A 259 3.33 6.02 -14.00
C SER A 259 3.18 4.51 -14.04
N VAL A 260 2.13 4.04 -14.69
CA VAL A 260 1.91 2.62 -15.01
C VAL A 260 1.62 2.52 -16.50
N GLN A 261 2.34 1.65 -17.18
CA GLN A 261 2.18 1.41 -18.61
C GLN A 261 2.03 -0.09 -18.86
N GLY A 262 1.03 -0.45 -19.63
CA GLY A 262 0.80 -1.82 -20.07
C GLY A 262 0.11 -1.84 -21.42
N ALA A 263 0.50 -2.78 -22.27
CA ALA A 263 -0.18 -3.07 -23.53
C ALA A 263 -0.51 -4.56 -23.59
N LYS A 264 -1.55 -4.92 -24.37
CA LYS A 264 -1.97 -6.32 -24.53
C LYS A 264 -0.79 -7.17 -24.99
N GLY A 265 -0.45 -8.19 -24.22
CA GLY A 265 0.66 -9.12 -24.54
C GLY A 265 2.04 -8.64 -24.11
N THR A 266 2.15 -7.54 -23.34
CA THR A 266 3.40 -7.06 -22.75
C THR A 266 3.32 -7.06 -21.22
N LEU A 267 4.50 -7.11 -20.58
CA LEU A 267 4.60 -6.95 -19.12
C LEU A 267 4.22 -5.52 -18.73
N VAL A 268 3.45 -5.39 -17.66
CA VAL A 268 3.11 -4.09 -17.09
C VAL A 268 4.36 -3.48 -16.47
N GLN A 269 4.67 -2.25 -16.83
CA GLN A 269 5.80 -1.48 -16.33
C GLN A 269 5.29 -0.32 -15.49
N GLY A 270 6.01 0.00 -14.43
CA GLY A 270 5.76 1.16 -13.60
C GLY A 270 7.00 2.04 -13.50
N GLY A 271 6.80 3.29 -13.10
CA GLY A 271 7.89 4.22 -12.86
C GLY A 271 7.54 5.22 -11.78
N PHE A 272 8.56 5.62 -11.02
CA PHE A 272 8.49 6.74 -10.10
C PHE A 272 9.50 7.79 -10.50
N SER A 273 9.09 9.05 -10.43
CA SER A 273 9.97 10.22 -10.51
C SER A 273 10.04 10.90 -9.15
N TRP A 274 11.26 11.23 -8.74
CA TRP A 274 11.55 11.81 -7.45
C TRP A 274 12.40 13.06 -7.61
N GLN A 275 12.03 14.12 -6.91
CA GLN A 275 12.84 15.34 -6.79
C GLN A 275 13.46 15.40 -5.41
N GLY A 276 14.77 15.52 -5.35
CA GLY A 276 15.50 15.65 -4.11
C GLY A 276 15.14 16.90 -3.31
N SER A 277 15.06 16.74 -1.98
CA SER A 277 14.78 17.79 -1.01
C SER A 277 15.84 17.74 0.07
N GLY A 278 16.96 18.43 -0.16
CA GLY A 278 18.11 18.43 0.73
C GLY A 278 19.32 17.65 0.18
N PRO A 279 20.36 17.45 1.01
CA PRO A 279 21.61 16.82 0.58
C PRO A 279 21.46 15.31 0.38
N LEU A 280 22.34 14.76 -0.46
CA LEU A 280 22.62 13.31 -0.54
C LEU A 280 23.73 12.97 0.47
N THR A 281 23.60 11.84 1.15
CA THR A 281 24.56 11.29 2.11
C THR A 281 24.95 9.86 1.76
#